data_2f25e813cd569f29b20f38f4777365d0
#
_entry.id   2f25e813cd569f29b20f38f4777365d0
#
_cell.length_a   1.000
_cell.length_b   1.000
_cell.length_c   1.000
_cell.angle_alpha   90.00
_cell.angle_beta   90.00
_cell.angle_gamma   90.00
#
_symmetry.space_group_name_H-M   'P 1'
#
loop_
_entity.id
_entity.type
_entity.pdbx_description
1 polymer ?
#
loop_
_entity_poly.entity_id
_entity_poly.type
_entity_poly.pdbx_seq_one_letter_code
_entity_poly.pdbx_strand_id
1 'polypeptide(L)'
;MKKMLINATQPEELRVALVDGQRMYDLDIENRTRIQKKSNIYKGKITRVEPSLEAAFVDFGAERHGFLPLKEIAREYFHRKPEGEGRMKIRDLVKEGTEVVVQVDKEERGNKGAALTTFISLAGRYMVLMPNNPRAGGISRRIDGDDRSELREALSALDIPNGMGVIIRTAGVGRSAEELQWDLNYLLQLWEKIGSANTEVKAPSLLFQESNVIIRAVRDYLRDDI
;
A
#
# COMPACT_ATOMS: atom_id res chain seq x y z
N MET A 1 -25.36 -19.52 2.24
CA MET A 1 -25.19 -18.55 3.35
C MET A 1 -23.73 -18.34 3.55
N LYS A 2 -23.26 -17.14 3.28
CA LYS A 2 -21.85 -16.80 3.39
C LYS A 2 -21.47 -16.56 4.85
N LYS A 3 -20.29 -17.01 5.24
CA LYS A 3 -19.74 -16.84 6.60
C LYS A 3 -18.28 -16.51 6.53
N MET A 4 -17.83 -15.70 7.46
CA MET A 4 -16.40 -15.49 7.77
C MET A 4 -16.09 -16.27 9.06
N LEU A 5 -15.24 -17.26 8.95
CA LEU A 5 -14.80 -18.08 10.08
C LEU A 5 -13.43 -17.60 10.52
N ILE A 6 -13.29 -17.26 11.80
CA ILE A 6 -12.06 -16.74 12.38
C ILE A 6 -11.59 -17.71 13.45
N ASN A 7 -10.35 -18.18 13.36
CA ASN A 7 -9.69 -18.98 14.38
C ASN A 7 -8.44 -18.23 14.87
N ALA A 8 -8.45 -17.89 16.16
CA ALA A 8 -7.37 -17.22 16.86
C ALA A 8 -7.02 -17.95 18.17
N THR A 9 -7.33 -19.26 18.25
CA THR A 9 -7.12 -20.08 19.45
C THR A 9 -5.65 -20.39 19.69
N GLN A 10 -4.85 -20.45 18.62
CA GLN A 10 -3.41 -20.67 18.72
C GLN A 10 -2.69 -19.32 18.77
N PRO A 11 -1.82 -19.06 19.77
CA PRO A 11 -1.11 -17.78 19.85
C PRO A 11 -0.16 -17.53 18.67
N GLU A 12 0.32 -18.61 18.03
CA GLU A 12 1.29 -18.55 16.94
C GLU A 12 0.66 -18.34 15.57
N GLU A 13 -0.66 -18.58 15.43
CA GLU A 13 -1.30 -18.59 14.11
C GLU A 13 -2.72 -18.02 14.16
N LEU A 14 -3.02 -17.17 13.18
CA LEU A 14 -4.35 -16.65 12.92
C LEU A 14 -4.85 -17.20 11.59
N ARG A 15 -6.11 -17.64 11.54
CA ARG A 15 -6.75 -18.13 10.31
C ARG A 15 -8.06 -17.42 10.08
N VAL A 16 -8.32 -17.05 8.83
CA VAL A 16 -9.61 -16.52 8.38
C VAL A 16 -10.04 -17.29 7.13
N ALA A 17 -11.20 -17.90 7.18
CA ALA A 17 -11.79 -18.58 6.03
C ALA A 17 -13.11 -17.93 5.62
N LEU A 18 -13.32 -17.76 4.33
CA LEU A 18 -14.57 -17.33 3.73
C LEU A 18 -15.27 -18.56 3.13
N VAL A 19 -16.49 -18.81 3.56
CA VAL A 19 -17.25 -19.98 3.12
C VAL A 19 -18.65 -19.58 2.63
N ASP A 20 -19.16 -20.30 1.63
CA ASP A 20 -20.55 -20.26 1.22
C ASP A 20 -21.18 -21.65 1.37
N GLY A 21 -22.08 -21.77 2.33
CA GLY A 21 -22.57 -23.09 2.77
C GLY A 21 -21.43 -23.96 3.30
N GLN A 22 -21.14 -25.05 2.60
CA GLN A 22 -20.05 -25.98 2.94
C GLN A 22 -18.79 -25.76 2.04
N ARG A 23 -18.82 -24.80 1.12
CA ARG A 23 -17.71 -24.54 0.21
C ARG A 23 -16.86 -23.40 0.72
N MET A 24 -15.61 -23.69 1.06
CA MET A 24 -14.59 -22.66 1.30
C MET A 24 -14.11 -22.10 -0.03
N TYR A 25 -14.12 -20.78 -0.20
CA TYR A 25 -13.65 -20.11 -1.40
C TYR A 25 -12.44 -19.19 -1.18
N ASP A 26 -12.11 -18.90 0.08
CA ASP A 26 -10.90 -18.18 0.44
C ASP A 26 -10.40 -18.62 1.81
N LEU A 27 -9.06 -18.66 1.98
CA LEU A 27 -8.39 -18.99 3.24
C LEU A 27 -7.11 -18.17 3.35
N ASP A 28 -7.01 -17.37 4.39
CA ASP A 28 -5.80 -16.63 4.73
C ASP A 28 -5.28 -17.08 6.10
N ILE A 29 -3.98 -17.36 6.18
CA ILE A 29 -3.30 -17.83 7.37
C ILE A 29 -2.10 -16.92 7.63
N GLU A 30 -2.05 -16.39 8.84
CA GLU A 30 -0.93 -15.57 9.31
C GLU A 30 -0.21 -16.25 10.46
N ASN A 31 1.09 -16.47 10.27
CA ASN A 31 1.94 -16.97 11.34
C ASN A 31 2.50 -15.76 12.12
N ARG A 32 2.20 -15.68 13.40
CA ARG A 32 2.60 -14.56 14.28
C ARG A 32 4.07 -14.61 14.70
N THR A 33 4.72 -15.76 14.54
CA THR A 33 6.16 -15.89 14.81
C THR A 33 7.01 -15.29 13.71
N ARG A 34 6.42 -15.12 12.51
CA ARG A 34 7.04 -14.45 11.36
C ARG A 34 6.37 -13.11 11.10
N ILE A 35 7.10 -12.02 11.32
CA ILE A 35 6.62 -10.69 11.01
C ILE A 35 6.38 -10.59 9.50
N GLN A 36 5.12 -10.42 9.09
CA GLN A 36 4.78 -10.10 7.71
C GLN A 36 5.23 -8.67 7.42
N LYS A 37 6.01 -8.51 6.37
CA LYS A 37 6.53 -7.20 5.94
C LYS A 37 5.69 -6.57 4.83
N LYS A 38 4.88 -7.38 4.13
CA LYS A 38 4.05 -6.90 3.00
C LYS A 38 3.16 -5.74 3.43
N SER A 39 3.15 -4.69 2.63
CA SER A 39 2.43 -3.42 2.86
C SER A 39 2.93 -2.57 4.02
N ASN A 40 3.90 -3.03 4.81
CA ASN A 40 4.56 -2.19 5.79
C ASN A 40 5.33 -1.05 5.12
N ILE A 41 5.39 0.09 5.79
CA ILE A 41 6.09 1.29 5.33
C ILE A 41 7.29 1.56 6.22
N TYR A 42 8.42 1.80 5.61
CA TYR A 42 9.69 2.04 6.27
C TYR A 42 10.33 3.34 5.78
N LYS A 43 11.07 3.99 6.65
CA LYS A 43 12.12 4.91 6.26
C LYS A 43 13.36 4.08 5.94
N GLY A 44 13.81 4.11 4.69
CA GLY A 44 14.98 3.38 4.23
C GLY A 44 16.07 4.32 3.74
N LYS A 45 17.24 3.77 3.48
CA LYS A 45 18.38 4.49 2.91
C LYS A 45 18.92 3.74 1.70
N ILE A 46 19.11 4.43 0.60
CA ILE A 46 19.72 3.87 -0.60
C ILE A 46 21.19 3.59 -0.32
N THR A 47 21.56 2.32 -0.39
CA THR A 47 22.94 1.87 -0.11
C THR A 47 23.75 1.65 -1.37
N ARG A 48 23.08 1.33 -2.50
CA ARG A 48 23.72 1.09 -3.78
C ARG A 48 22.78 1.43 -4.92
N VAL A 49 23.30 2.06 -5.96
CA VAL A 49 22.62 2.26 -7.24
C VAL A 49 23.22 1.30 -8.27
N GLU A 50 22.38 0.52 -8.94
CA GLU A 50 22.80 -0.48 -9.94
C GLU A 50 22.26 -0.10 -11.33
N PRO A 51 23.05 0.57 -12.16
CA PRO A 51 22.60 1.05 -13.47
C PRO A 51 22.24 -0.06 -14.44
N SER A 52 22.87 -1.23 -14.32
CA SER A 52 22.59 -2.39 -15.20
C SER A 52 21.17 -2.93 -14.99
N LEU A 53 20.61 -2.77 -13.81
CA LEU A 53 19.25 -3.18 -13.45
C LEU A 53 18.24 -2.01 -13.47
N GLU A 54 18.71 -0.77 -13.72
CA GLU A 54 17.89 0.44 -13.54
C GLU A 54 17.15 0.44 -12.19
N ALA A 55 17.88 0.10 -11.09
CA ALA A 55 17.34 -0.08 -9.77
C ALA A 55 18.33 0.37 -8.69
N ALA A 56 17.80 0.59 -7.49
CA ALA A 56 18.57 0.84 -6.28
C ALA A 56 18.33 -0.29 -5.26
N PHE A 57 19.30 -0.48 -4.38
CA PHE A 57 19.18 -1.30 -3.19
C PHE A 57 19.01 -0.40 -1.97
N VAL A 58 18.07 -0.76 -1.10
CA VAL A 58 17.64 0.05 0.05
C VAL A 58 17.80 -0.77 1.32
N ASP A 59 18.54 -0.23 2.27
CA ASP A 59 18.49 -0.69 3.66
C ASP A 59 17.21 -0.14 4.29
N PHE A 60 16.27 -1.01 4.64
CA PHE A 60 15.02 -0.69 5.29
C PHE A 60 14.85 -1.39 6.65
N GLY A 61 15.97 -1.95 7.18
CA GLY A 61 16.02 -2.61 8.46
C GLY A 61 15.77 -4.12 8.42
N ALA A 62 15.72 -4.73 7.22
CA ALA A 62 15.69 -6.17 7.05
C ALA A 62 17.12 -6.71 6.89
N GLU A 63 17.28 -8.03 7.10
CA GLU A 63 18.56 -8.72 6.90
C GLU A 63 19.12 -8.52 5.48
N ARG A 64 18.24 -8.50 4.49
CA ARG A 64 18.59 -8.22 3.09
C ARG A 64 18.05 -6.89 2.65
N HIS A 65 18.85 -6.14 1.89
CA HIS A 65 18.41 -4.89 1.28
C HIS A 65 17.29 -5.14 0.28
N GLY A 66 16.33 -4.22 0.25
CA GLY A 66 15.22 -4.27 -0.68
C GLY A 66 15.61 -3.77 -2.07
N PHE A 67 14.90 -4.26 -3.08
CA PHE A 67 15.07 -3.89 -4.48
C PHE A 67 14.05 -2.82 -4.86
N LEU A 68 14.54 -1.66 -5.32
CA LEU A 68 13.74 -0.49 -5.68
C LEU A 68 14.03 -0.09 -7.14
N PRO A 69 13.19 -0.51 -8.10
CA PRO A 69 13.32 -0.12 -9.50
C PRO A 69 13.11 1.37 -9.73
N LEU A 70 13.78 1.96 -10.72
CA LEU A 70 13.61 3.37 -11.06
C LEU A 70 12.15 3.79 -11.26
N LYS A 71 11.36 2.95 -11.91
CA LYS A 71 9.92 3.20 -12.14
C LYS A 71 9.08 3.30 -10.85
N GLU A 72 9.61 2.75 -9.76
CA GLU A 72 8.98 2.77 -8.43
C GLU A 72 9.54 3.90 -7.54
N ILE A 73 10.40 4.78 -8.07
CA ILE A 73 10.95 5.91 -7.35
C ILE A 73 10.19 7.19 -7.75
N ALA A 74 9.55 7.82 -6.78
CA ALA A 74 8.87 9.10 -6.99
C ALA A 74 9.89 10.21 -7.31
N ARG A 75 9.48 11.15 -8.15
CA ARG A 75 10.35 12.23 -8.64
C ARG A 75 10.89 13.16 -7.54
N GLU A 76 10.23 13.21 -6.40
CA GLU A 76 10.67 13.98 -5.24
C GLU A 76 12.03 13.52 -4.68
N TYR A 77 12.39 12.25 -4.92
CA TYR A 77 13.69 11.68 -4.52
C TYR A 77 14.80 11.89 -5.55
N PHE A 78 14.48 12.49 -6.70
CA PHE A 78 15.48 12.77 -7.73
C PHE A 78 16.30 14.01 -7.36
N HIS A 79 17.61 13.89 -7.38
CA HIS A 79 18.52 15.02 -7.11
C HIS A 79 18.66 15.98 -8.30
N ARG A 80 18.24 15.55 -9.49
CA ARG A 80 18.15 16.41 -10.69
C ARG A 80 16.77 16.28 -11.32
N LYS A 81 16.22 17.40 -11.79
CA LYS A 81 15.03 17.35 -12.64
C LYS A 81 15.39 16.71 -13.97
N PRO A 82 14.55 15.82 -14.49
CA PRO A 82 14.75 15.28 -15.83
C PRO A 82 14.76 16.41 -16.85
N GLU A 83 15.87 16.63 -17.54
CA GLU A 83 15.97 17.61 -18.61
C GLU A 83 15.90 16.87 -19.96
N GLY A 84 14.90 17.22 -20.81
CA GLY A 84 14.74 16.72 -22.17
C GLY A 84 13.96 15.40 -22.32
N GLU A 85 13.77 14.99 -23.57
CA GLU A 85 13.04 13.78 -23.97
C GLU A 85 13.89 12.48 -23.91
N GLY A 86 15.08 12.51 -23.32
CA GLY A 86 16.00 11.39 -23.24
C GLY A 86 15.54 10.32 -22.23
N ARG A 87 15.95 9.06 -22.47
CA ARG A 87 15.73 7.96 -21.53
C ARG A 87 16.49 8.22 -20.24
N MET A 88 15.77 8.48 -19.16
CA MET A 88 16.35 8.73 -17.84
C MET A 88 17.07 7.48 -17.33
N LYS A 89 18.30 7.65 -16.83
CA LYS A 89 19.09 6.59 -16.20
C LYS A 89 19.13 6.81 -14.71
N ILE A 90 18.98 5.74 -13.94
CA ILE A 90 18.91 5.82 -12.47
C ILE A 90 20.14 6.51 -11.87
N ARG A 91 21.35 6.27 -12.40
CA ARG A 91 22.61 6.87 -11.91
C ARG A 91 22.62 8.40 -11.97
N ASP A 92 21.84 8.97 -12.90
CA ASP A 92 21.78 10.40 -13.12
C ASP A 92 20.70 11.08 -12.24
N LEU A 93 19.80 10.29 -11.68
CA LEU A 93 18.63 10.77 -10.93
C LEU A 93 18.71 10.51 -9.44
N VAL A 94 19.34 9.41 -9.02
CA VAL A 94 19.32 8.94 -7.64
C VAL A 94 20.73 8.74 -7.12
N LYS A 95 20.96 9.12 -5.87
CA LYS A 95 22.25 9.00 -5.18
C LYS A 95 22.19 8.00 -4.04
N GLU A 96 23.31 7.30 -3.84
CA GLU A 96 23.56 6.55 -2.61
C GLU A 96 23.53 7.49 -1.40
N GLY A 97 23.03 6.99 -0.29
CA GLY A 97 22.84 7.77 0.92
C GLY A 97 21.50 8.52 1.00
N THR A 98 20.71 8.59 -0.10
CA THR A 98 19.39 9.22 -0.09
C THR A 98 18.45 8.44 0.81
N GLU A 99 17.79 9.13 1.74
CA GLU A 99 16.69 8.56 2.54
C GLU A 99 15.40 8.57 1.73
N VAL A 100 14.66 7.48 1.81
CA VAL A 100 13.41 7.26 1.06
C VAL A 100 12.36 6.64 1.96
N VAL A 101 11.10 7.03 1.79
CA VAL A 101 9.96 6.31 2.37
C VAL A 101 9.54 5.23 1.39
N VAL A 102 9.59 3.98 1.82
CA VAL A 102 9.30 2.83 0.98
C VAL A 102 8.25 1.92 1.60
N GLN A 103 7.43 1.33 0.74
CA GLN A 103 6.47 0.30 1.10
C GLN A 103 6.89 -1.03 0.49
N VAL A 104 6.71 -2.12 1.24
CA VAL A 104 7.00 -3.47 0.75
C VAL A 104 5.85 -3.93 -0.15
N ASP A 105 6.13 -4.07 -1.44
CA ASP A 105 5.18 -4.63 -2.42
C ASP A 105 5.17 -6.16 -2.36
N LYS A 106 6.37 -6.76 -2.33
CA LYS A 106 6.54 -8.22 -2.21
C LYS A 106 7.62 -8.52 -1.20
N GLU A 107 7.35 -9.52 -0.36
CA GLU A 107 8.31 -10.00 0.61
C GLU A 107 9.49 -10.72 -0.06
N GLU A 108 10.55 -10.89 0.71
CA GLU A 108 11.72 -11.67 0.34
C GLU A 108 11.31 -13.09 -0.08
N ARG A 109 11.87 -13.56 -1.18
CA ARG A 109 11.60 -14.91 -1.67
C ARG A 109 12.88 -15.56 -2.19
N GLY A 110 13.25 -16.70 -1.61
CA GLY A 110 14.49 -17.39 -1.93
C GLY A 110 15.70 -16.47 -1.71
N ASN A 111 16.50 -16.23 -2.75
CA ASN A 111 17.69 -15.38 -2.70
C ASN A 111 17.40 -13.91 -3.05
N LYS A 112 16.14 -13.54 -3.31
CA LYS A 112 15.76 -12.17 -3.68
C LYS A 112 15.30 -11.40 -2.46
N GLY A 113 15.82 -10.18 -2.27
CA GLY A 113 15.32 -9.23 -1.29
C GLY A 113 13.90 -8.77 -1.59
N ALA A 114 13.27 -8.09 -0.64
CA ALA A 114 11.93 -7.54 -0.79
C ALA A 114 11.86 -6.57 -1.99
N ALA A 115 10.75 -6.58 -2.72
CA ALA A 115 10.45 -5.57 -3.72
C ALA A 115 9.81 -4.36 -3.03
N LEU A 116 10.37 -3.19 -3.29
CA LEU A 116 9.96 -1.93 -2.67
C LEU A 116 9.38 -0.96 -3.70
N THR A 117 8.54 -0.05 -3.23
CA THR A 117 8.03 1.10 -3.99
C THR A 117 8.01 2.34 -3.10
N THR A 118 8.26 3.50 -3.67
CA THR A 118 8.04 4.79 -3.00
C THR A 118 6.62 5.31 -3.21
N PHE A 119 5.86 4.72 -4.12
CA PHE A 119 4.44 5.05 -4.34
C PHE A 119 3.58 4.35 -3.29
N ILE A 120 3.38 5.06 -2.18
CA ILE A 120 2.66 4.52 -1.03
C ILE A 120 1.18 4.31 -1.36
N SER A 121 0.61 3.22 -0.86
CA SER A 121 -0.82 2.95 -0.91
C SER A 121 -1.34 2.55 0.48
N LEU A 122 -2.36 3.25 0.95
CA LEU A 122 -3.01 3.04 2.23
C LEU A 122 -4.43 2.51 1.99
N ALA A 123 -4.70 1.29 2.41
CA ALA A 123 -6.00 0.67 2.21
C ALA A 123 -6.96 0.99 3.36
N GLY A 124 -8.04 1.70 3.03
CA GLY A 124 -9.22 1.86 3.87
C GLY A 124 -10.24 0.74 3.60
N ARG A 125 -11.42 0.89 4.17
CA ARG A 125 -12.53 -0.05 3.93
C ARG A 125 -13.09 0.09 2.52
N TYR A 126 -13.36 1.31 2.09
CA TYR A 126 -14.05 1.62 0.83
C TYR A 126 -13.11 2.11 -0.26
N MET A 127 -11.93 2.57 0.09
CA MET A 127 -10.98 3.12 -0.86
C MET A 127 -9.52 2.81 -0.53
N VAL A 128 -8.64 3.11 -1.48
CA VAL A 128 -7.18 3.12 -1.31
C VAL A 128 -6.70 4.53 -1.60
N LEU A 129 -5.97 5.12 -0.66
CA LEU A 129 -5.30 6.41 -0.82
C LEU A 129 -3.88 6.20 -1.33
N MET A 130 -3.50 6.92 -2.37
CA MET A 130 -2.13 7.02 -2.88
C MET A 130 -1.63 8.44 -2.73
N PRO A 131 -0.98 8.77 -1.59
CA PRO A 131 -0.74 10.16 -1.21
C PRO A 131 0.31 10.88 -2.07
N ASN A 132 1.17 10.14 -2.76
CA ASN A 132 2.22 10.70 -3.61
C ASN A 132 2.14 10.25 -5.08
N ASN A 133 0.96 9.81 -5.53
CA ASN A 133 0.73 9.42 -6.91
C ASN A 133 -0.54 10.08 -7.50
N PRO A 134 -0.44 11.32 -7.96
CA PRO A 134 -1.61 12.06 -8.47
C PRO A 134 -2.17 11.48 -9.78
N ARG A 135 -1.42 10.63 -10.48
CA ARG A 135 -1.87 9.97 -11.71
C ARG A 135 -2.67 8.70 -11.44
N ALA A 136 -2.58 8.16 -10.23
CA ALA A 136 -3.40 7.05 -9.81
C ALA A 136 -4.75 7.58 -9.33
N GLY A 137 -5.81 6.83 -9.61
CA GLY A 137 -7.14 7.22 -9.15
C GLY A 137 -8.24 6.56 -9.97
N GLY A 138 -9.46 6.66 -9.47
CA GLY A 138 -10.65 6.18 -10.15
C GLY A 138 -11.48 5.19 -9.34
N ILE A 139 -12.06 4.22 -10.03
CA ILE A 139 -12.99 3.25 -9.47
C ILE A 139 -12.50 1.86 -9.86
N SER A 140 -12.61 0.89 -8.96
CA SER A 140 -12.25 -0.51 -9.21
C SER A 140 -12.79 -0.99 -10.57
N ARG A 141 -11.98 -1.72 -11.31
CA ARG A 141 -12.37 -2.31 -12.62
C ARG A 141 -13.42 -3.40 -12.50
N ARG A 142 -13.68 -3.88 -11.29
CA ARG A 142 -14.71 -4.89 -10.99
C ARG A 142 -16.10 -4.29 -10.85
N ILE A 143 -16.21 -2.96 -10.86
CA ILE A 143 -17.46 -2.23 -10.75
C ILE A 143 -17.81 -1.73 -12.14
N ASP A 144 -19.02 -1.95 -12.60
CA ASP A 144 -19.54 -1.54 -13.90
C ASP A 144 -20.98 -0.98 -13.79
N GLY A 145 -21.57 -0.62 -14.92
CA GLY A 145 -22.95 -0.15 -15.00
C GLY A 145 -23.25 1.10 -14.17
N ASP A 146 -24.46 1.09 -13.59
CA ASP A 146 -25.00 2.21 -12.81
C ASP A 146 -24.19 2.47 -11.54
N ASP A 147 -23.77 1.40 -10.83
CA ASP A 147 -22.92 1.50 -9.64
C ASP A 147 -21.64 2.33 -9.92
N ARG A 148 -21.04 2.12 -11.10
CA ARG A 148 -19.85 2.87 -11.49
C ARG A 148 -20.13 4.33 -11.74
N SER A 149 -21.31 4.64 -12.28
CA SER A 149 -21.73 6.01 -12.56
C SER A 149 -22.01 6.78 -11.26
N GLU A 150 -22.74 6.16 -10.34
CA GLU A 150 -23.01 6.71 -9.01
C GLU A 150 -21.71 6.98 -8.21
N LEU A 151 -20.82 6.01 -8.23
CA LEU A 151 -19.52 6.18 -7.56
C LEU A 151 -18.63 7.25 -8.20
N ARG A 152 -18.79 7.52 -9.50
CA ARG A 152 -18.07 8.62 -10.16
C ARG A 152 -18.56 9.98 -9.67
N GLU A 153 -19.87 10.13 -9.48
CA GLU A 153 -20.46 11.33 -8.90
C GLU A 153 -20.00 11.50 -7.45
N ALA A 154 -20.08 10.45 -6.65
CA ALA A 154 -19.62 10.47 -5.28
C ALA A 154 -18.12 10.83 -5.18
N LEU A 155 -17.27 10.24 -6.03
CA LEU A 155 -15.83 10.54 -6.07
C LEU A 155 -15.55 12.01 -6.41
N SER A 156 -16.35 12.61 -7.31
CA SER A 156 -16.19 14.01 -7.67
C SER A 156 -16.58 14.98 -6.55
N ALA A 157 -17.38 14.52 -5.59
CA ALA A 157 -17.80 15.30 -4.42
C ALA A 157 -16.82 15.19 -3.24
N LEU A 158 -15.81 14.29 -3.31
CA LEU A 158 -14.84 14.13 -2.23
C LEU A 158 -13.80 15.24 -2.22
N ASP A 159 -13.42 15.66 -1.03
CA ASP A 159 -12.32 16.62 -0.82
C ASP A 159 -10.97 15.90 -0.82
N ILE A 160 -10.45 15.64 -2.01
CA ILE A 160 -9.16 14.94 -2.20
C ILE A 160 -8.06 16.00 -2.31
N PRO A 161 -7.05 15.99 -1.43
CA PRO A 161 -5.94 16.94 -1.50
C PRO A 161 -5.18 16.85 -2.82
N ASN A 162 -4.71 18.01 -3.32
CA ASN A 162 -3.92 18.08 -4.53
C ASN A 162 -2.67 17.21 -4.45
N GLY A 163 -2.39 16.49 -5.54
CA GLY A 163 -1.24 15.59 -5.63
C GLY A 163 -1.50 14.16 -5.10
N MET A 164 -2.69 13.89 -4.57
CA MET A 164 -3.09 12.56 -4.10
C MET A 164 -4.02 11.86 -5.09
N GLY A 165 -3.93 10.53 -5.15
CA GLY A 165 -4.84 9.67 -5.91
C GLY A 165 -5.68 8.81 -4.98
N VAL A 166 -6.93 8.54 -5.39
CA VAL A 166 -7.86 7.67 -4.65
C VAL A 166 -8.47 6.67 -5.60
N ILE A 167 -8.50 5.40 -5.21
CA ILE A 167 -9.25 4.35 -5.92
C ILE A 167 -10.37 3.84 -5.03
N ILE A 168 -11.63 3.94 -5.50
CA ILE A 168 -12.77 3.34 -4.80
C ILE A 168 -12.76 1.83 -5.03
N ARG A 169 -12.87 1.09 -3.93
CA ARG A 169 -12.90 -0.38 -3.89
C ARG A 169 -14.32 -0.91 -4.13
N THR A 170 -14.46 -2.20 -4.41
CA THR A 170 -15.76 -2.86 -4.57
C THR A 170 -16.65 -2.76 -3.32
N ALA A 171 -16.06 -2.65 -2.14
CA ALA A 171 -16.78 -2.42 -0.89
C ALA A 171 -17.43 -1.03 -0.79
N GLY A 172 -17.06 -0.09 -1.66
CA GLY A 172 -17.64 1.24 -1.73
C GLY A 172 -18.96 1.33 -2.50
N VAL A 173 -19.37 0.25 -3.19
CA VAL A 173 -20.67 0.22 -3.91
C VAL A 173 -21.81 0.45 -2.92
N GLY A 174 -22.73 1.35 -3.29
CA GLY A 174 -23.88 1.70 -2.46
C GLY A 174 -23.56 2.56 -1.23
N ARG A 175 -22.34 3.09 -1.11
CA ARG A 175 -21.98 4.00 -0.02
C ARG A 175 -22.17 5.45 -0.45
N SER A 176 -22.64 6.27 0.51
CA SER A 176 -22.80 7.71 0.28
C SER A 176 -21.45 8.42 0.16
N ALA A 177 -21.44 9.60 -0.46
CA ALA A 177 -20.25 10.45 -0.51
C ALA A 177 -19.72 10.79 0.90
N GLU A 178 -20.61 10.92 1.89
CA GLU A 178 -20.25 11.18 3.28
C GLU A 178 -19.51 10.00 3.91
N GLU A 179 -19.98 8.76 3.72
CA GLU A 179 -19.30 7.55 4.19
C GLU A 179 -17.93 7.39 3.54
N LEU A 180 -17.82 7.69 2.24
CA LEU A 180 -16.55 7.66 1.52
C LEU A 180 -15.61 8.76 2.03
N GLN A 181 -16.11 9.96 2.35
CA GLN A 181 -15.33 11.04 2.91
C GLN A 181 -14.77 10.70 4.30
N TRP A 182 -15.52 9.99 5.13
CA TRP A 182 -15.03 9.52 6.43
C TRP A 182 -13.86 8.53 6.29
N ASP A 183 -13.96 7.60 5.35
CA ASP A 183 -12.85 6.66 5.06
C ASP A 183 -11.61 7.40 4.54
N LEU A 184 -11.82 8.40 3.67
CA LEU A 184 -10.74 9.26 3.17
C LEU A 184 -10.07 10.06 4.30
N ASN A 185 -10.86 10.67 5.17
CA ASN A 185 -10.34 11.45 6.30
C ASN A 185 -9.49 10.60 7.25
N TYR A 186 -9.92 9.36 7.51
CA TYR A 186 -9.13 8.40 8.29
C TYR A 186 -7.78 8.12 7.63
N LEU A 187 -7.76 7.89 6.32
CA LEU A 187 -6.53 7.62 5.56
C LEU A 187 -5.59 8.83 5.50
N LEU A 188 -6.15 10.05 5.39
CA LEU A 188 -5.39 11.29 5.44
C LEU A 188 -4.72 11.48 6.81
N GLN A 189 -5.43 11.25 7.90
CA GLN A 189 -4.87 11.29 9.25
C GLN A 189 -3.76 10.24 9.45
N LEU A 190 -3.96 9.04 8.90
CA LEU A 190 -2.93 8.00 8.94
C LEU A 190 -1.67 8.43 8.18
N TRP A 191 -1.83 9.02 6.99
CA TRP A 191 -0.72 9.55 6.21
C TRP A 191 0.04 10.66 6.93
N GLU A 192 -0.67 11.58 7.57
CA GLU A 192 -0.07 12.64 8.38
C GLU A 192 0.78 12.08 9.54
N LYS A 193 0.27 11.06 10.24
CA LYS A 193 1.03 10.36 11.30
C LYS A 193 2.30 9.70 10.77
N ILE A 194 2.23 9.06 9.59
CA ILE A 194 3.40 8.46 8.93
C ILE A 194 4.41 9.55 8.57
N GLY A 195 3.96 10.70 8.06
CA GLY A 195 4.79 11.84 7.76
C GLY A 195 5.50 12.40 9.00
N SER A 196 4.78 12.57 10.11
CA SER A 196 5.36 13.00 11.38
C SER A 196 6.42 12.01 11.88
N ALA A 197 6.10 10.72 11.91
CA ALA A 197 7.06 9.69 12.29
C ALA A 197 8.31 9.70 11.42
N ASN A 198 8.16 9.93 10.11
CA ASN A 198 9.30 10.01 9.18
C ASN A 198 10.27 11.15 9.54
N THR A 199 9.80 12.25 10.11
CA THR A 199 10.65 13.38 10.51
C THR A 199 11.38 13.12 11.82
N GLU A 200 10.85 12.28 12.71
CA GLU A 200 11.36 12.02 14.04
C GLU A 200 12.43 10.92 14.09
N VAL A 201 12.40 9.98 13.15
CA VAL A 201 13.27 8.80 13.16
C VAL A 201 14.36 8.87 12.10
N LYS A 202 15.45 8.13 12.33
CA LYS A 202 16.53 7.93 11.36
C LYS A 202 16.30 6.64 10.57
N ALA A 203 16.77 6.61 9.33
CA ALA A 203 16.76 5.38 8.53
C ALA A 203 17.86 4.39 9.04
N PRO A 204 17.60 3.08 9.04
CA PRO A 204 16.33 2.43 8.71
C PRO A 204 15.35 2.39 9.89
N SER A 205 14.06 2.60 9.66
CA SER A 205 13.02 2.53 10.70
C SER A 205 11.67 2.15 10.14
N LEU A 206 10.88 1.39 10.91
CA LEU A 206 9.47 1.09 10.61
C LEU A 206 8.62 2.32 10.90
N LEU A 207 7.86 2.80 9.91
CA LEU A 207 6.92 3.92 10.06
C LEU A 207 5.47 3.47 10.24
N PHE A 208 5.09 2.39 9.56
CA PHE A 208 3.74 1.84 9.61
C PHE A 208 3.77 0.33 9.41
N GLN A 209 3.06 -0.39 10.25
CA GLN A 209 2.85 -1.82 10.12
C GLN A 209 1.41 -2.10 9.68
N GLU A 210 1.25 -2.89 8.62
CA GLU A 210 -0.07 -3.34 8.15
C GLU A 210 -0.73 -4.21 9.23
N SER A 211 -2.06 -4.13 9.29
CA SER A 211 -2.88 -4.86 10.23
C SER A 211 -2.75 -6.38 10.04
N ASN A 212 -3.02 -7.14 11.10
CA ASN A 212 -3.06 -8.61 11.03
C ASN A 212 -4.19 -9.11 10.12
N VAL A 213 -4.13 -10.38 9.78
CA VAL A 213 -5.06 -11.03 8.86
C VAL A 213 -6.54 -10.87 9.23
N ILE A 214 -6.88 -10.85 10.52
CA ILE A 214 -8.26 -10.71 10.98
C ILE A 214 -8.78 -9.30 10.67
N ILE A 215 -8.03 -8.28 11.03
CA ILE A 215 -8.40 -6.87 10.79
C ILE A 215 -8.48 -6.63 9.27
N ARG A 216 -7.51 -7.14 8.50
CA ARG A 216 -7.54 -7.06 7.04
C ARG A 216 -8.77 -7.74 6.45
N ALA A 217 -9.11 -8.94 6.90
CA ALA A 217 -10.26 -9.67 6.41
C ALA A 217 -11.59 -8.96 6.71
N VAL A 218 -11.74 -8.41 7.91
CA VAL A 218 -12.90 -7.58 8.26
C VAL A 218 -12.97 -6.33 7.37
N ARG A 219 -11.87 -5.62 7.21
CA ARG A 219 -11.79 -4.44 6.34
C ARG A 219 -12.14 -4.77 4.88
N ASP A 220 -11.62 -5.88 4.36
CA ASP A 220 -11.64 -6.18 2.94
C ASP A 220 -12.86 -7.00 2.49
N TYR A 221 -13.41 -7.83 3.36
CA TYR A 221 -14.42 -8.84 2.98
C TYR A 221 -15.72 -8.75 3.76
N LEU A 222 -15.75 -8.13 4.96
CA LEU A 222 -17.00 -8.08 5.73
C LEU A 222 -18.04 -7.19 5.00
N ARG A 223 -19.16 -7.79 4.65
CA ARG A 223 -20.30 -7.18 3.97
C ARG A 223 -21.60 -7.64 4.63
N ASP A 224 -22.70 -7.00 4.27
CA ASP A 224 -24.01 -7.27 4.85
C ASP A 224 -24.51 -8.71 4.54
N ASP A 225 -23.97 -9.37 3.52
CA ASP A 225 -24.30 -10.75 3.13
C ASP A 225 -23.45 -11.82 3.84
N ILE A 226 -22.54 -11.43 4.73
CA ILE A 226 -21.66 -12.31 5.52
C ILE A 226 -22.07 -12.32 6.99
#